data_9958a106fa4698c8a57d4ac3cbbe53f4
#
_entry.id   9958a106fa4698c8a57d4ac3cbbe53f4
#
_cell.length_a   1.000
_cell.length_b   1.000
_cell.length_c   1.000
_cell.angle_alpha   90.00
_cell.angle_beta   90.00
_cell.angle_gamma   90.00
#
_symmetry.space_group_name_H-M   'P 1'
#
loop_
_entity.id
_entity.type
_entity.pdbx_description
1 polymer ?
#
loop_
_entity_poly.entity_id
_entity_poly.type
_entity_poly.pdbx_seq_one_letter_code
_entity_poly.pdbx_strand_id
1 'polypeptide(L)'
;MDENKMIIFKDINLQVGARLQMAMQNGSKQLIYYTELIGYVDKEYLIIKTPVENGLSIQIQLGEQVTLRILSGVDVFTLTCNVKTIFRAPHHYMHLSFPTDIKSVTLRGAIRAKVNLPVQINGIAQAGVIADISVTGAAIITDSALGELNEEALISFDFPIKPTNQSAHIDTSVTIRSIQQLPSKKKDALPKFSHGVLFHELGLTNQVMLLNLVYESMNRLI
;
A
#
# COMPACT_ATOMS: atom_id res chain seq x y z
N MET A 1 -21.68 -17.22 4.28
CA MET A 1 -21.12 -18.03 5.38
C MET A 1 -19.66 -18.22 5.04
N ASP A 2 -18.79 -17.31 5.52
CA ASP A 2 -17.36 -17.42 5.24
C ASP A 2 -16.79 -18.58 6.04
N GLU A 3 -16.33 -19.61 5.33
CA GLU A 3 -15.54 -20.67 5.90
C GLU A 3 -14.32 -20.05 6.58
N ASN A 4 -14.17 -20.32 7.85
CA ASN A 4 -13.08 -19.85 8.71
C ASN A 4 -11.78 -20.52 8.23
N LYS A 5 -11.23 -20.07 7.08
CA LYS A 5 -9.98 -20.57 6.53
C LYS A 5 -8.87 -20.25 7.53
N MET A 6 -8.29 -21.28 8.12
CA MET A 6 -7.15 -21.12 9.04
C MET A 6 -6.01 -20.47 8.26
N ILE A 7 -5.72 -19.20 8.57
CA ILE A 7 -4.66 -18.43 7.94
C ILE A 7 -3.33 -18.90 8.52
N ILE A 8 -2.44 -19.34 7.66
CA ILE A 8 -1.08 -19.71 8.07
C ILE A 8 -0.09 -18.58 7.72
N PHE A 9 1.01 -18.50 8.44
CA PHE A 9 2.01 -17.44 8.27
C PHE A 9 2.53 -17.32 6.83
N LYS A 10 2.64 -18.43 6.11
CA LYS A 10 3.07 -18.46 4.70
C LYS A 10 2.12 -17.74 3.75
N ASP A 11 0.83 -17.66 4.08
CA ASP A 11 -0.16 -16.97 3.25
C ASP A 11 0.10 -15.46 3.18
N ILE A 12 0.85 -14.91 4.17
CA ILE A 12 1.19 -13.48 4.22
C ILE A 12 2.17 -13.09 3.12
N ASN A 13 2.97 -14.05 2.60
CA ASN A 13 4.05 -13.82 1.63
C ASN A 13 4.98 -12.66 2.06
N LEU A 14 5.41 -12.69 3.32
CA LEU A 14 6.17 -11.62 3.95
C LEU A 14 7.61 -11.61 3.45
N GLN A 15 8.03 -10.52 2.84
CA GLN A 15 9.37 -10.34 2.27
C GLN A 15 10.27 -9.55 3.20
N VAL A 16 11.59 -9.83 3.19
CA VAL A 16 12.60 -9.01 3.85
C VAL A 16 12.54 -7.58 3.28
N GLY A 17 12.63 -6.58 4.15
CA GLY A 17 12.45 -5.17 3.79
C GLY A 17 10.98 -4.72 3.74
N ALA A 18 10.01 -5.62 3.93
CA ALA A 18 8.60 -5.25 3.98
C ALA A 18 8.35 -4.21 5.08
N ARG A 19 7.63 -3.16 4.72
CA ARG A 19 7.22 -2.12 5.68
C ARG A 19 6.04 -2.62 6.51
N LEU A 20 6.17 -2.53 7.82
CA LEU A 20 5.20 -2.97 8.81
C LEU A 20 4.71 -1.77 9.62
N GLN A 21 3.44 -1.79 10.00
CA GLN A 21 2.91 -0.92 11.03
C GLN A 21 2.92 -1.70 12.35
N MET A 22 3.61 -1.19 13.37
CA MET A 22 3.65 -1.78 14.70
C MET A 22 2.80 -0.93 15.65
N ALA A 23 1.84 -1.55 16.30
CA ALA A 23 1.03 -0.95 17.34
C ALA A 23 1.36 -1.56 18.70
N MET A 24 1.43 -0.73 19.72
CA MET A 24 1.63 -1.13 21.11
C MET A 24 0.71 -0.32 22.03
N GLN A 25 0.37 -0.86 23.18
CA GLN A 25 -0.43 -0.16 24.18
C GLN A 25 0.47 0.63 25.13
N ASN A 26 0.10 1.87 25.39
CA ASN A 26 0.72 2.69 26.43
C ASN A 26 -0.38 3.26 27.32
N GLY A 27 -0.71 2.55 28.39
CA GLY A 27 -1.88 2.84 29.21
C GLY A 27 -3.18 2.70 28.38
N SER A 28 -3.99 3.76 28.32
CA SER A 28 -5.23 3.81 27.53
C SER A 28 -5.01 4.19 26.04
N LYS A 29 -3.79 4.57 25.66
CA LYS A 29 -3.49 5.01 24.28
C LYS A 29 -2.80 3.92 23.50
N GLN A 30 -3.21 3.77 22.23
CA GLN A 30 -2.48 2.95 21.28
C GLN A 30 -1.46 3.84 20.54
N LEU A 31 -0.20 3.46 20.62
CA LEU A 31 0.89 4.07 19.85
C LEU A 31 1.13 3.27 18.59
N ILE A 32 1.34 3.98 17.47
CA ILE A 32 1.53 3.38 16.15
C ILE A 32 2.85 3.86 15.60
N TYR A 33 3.71 2.90 15.21
CA TYR A 33 5.01 3.13 14.62
C TYR A 33 5.14 2.40 13.28
N TYR A 34 6.08 2.85 12.45
CA TYR A 34 6.46 2.13 11.24
C TYR A 34 7.84 1.51 11.40
N THR A 35 7.96 0.30 10.90
CA THR A 35 9.21 -0.46 10.94
C THR A 35 9.37 -1.30 9.68
N GLU A 36 10.46 -2.06 9.59
CA GLU A 36 10.76 -2.95 8.48
C GLU A 36 11.11 -4.35 8.99
N LEU A 37 10.71 -5.36 8.23
CA LEU A 37 11.13 -6.72 8.47
C LEU A 37 12.60 -6.90 8.06
N ILE A 38 13.41 -7.41 8.97
CA ILE A 38 14.80 -7.84 8.70
C ILE A 38 14.83 -9.30 8.27
N GLY A 39 14.00 -10.14 8.89
CA GLY A 39 13.91 -11.56 8.60
C GLY A 39 13.02 -12.30 9.58
N TYR A 40 12.91 -13.60 9.38
CA TYR A 40 12.19 -14.50 10.31
C TYR A 40 12.70 -15.93 10.20
N VAL A 41 12.48 -16.70 11.25
CA VAL A 41 12.57 -18.17 11.25
C VAL A 41 11.16 -18.70 11.50
N ASP A 42 10.66 -19.51 10.56
CA ASP A 42 9.30 -20.03 10.61
C ASP A 42 9.04 -20.77 11.94
N LYS A 43 7.94 -20.44 12.58
CA LYS A 43 7.49 -20.97 13.89
C LYS A 43 8.39 -20.65 15.09
N GLU A 44 9.45 -19.85 14.91
CA GLU A 44 10.36 -19.49 15.99
C GLU A 44 10.27 -18.01 16.35
N TYR A 45 10.64 -17.10 15.44
CA TYR A 45 10.67 -15.67 15.71
C TYR A 45 10.68 -14.83 14.44
N LEU A 46 10.36 -13.53 14.62
CA LEU A 46 10.55 -12.47 13.62
C LEU A 46 11.61 -11.49 14.09
N ILE A 47 12.33 -10.88 13.16
CA ILE A 47 13.29 -9.81 13.42
C ILE A 47 12.82 -8.56 12.68
N ILE A 48 12.64 -7.46 13.41
CA ILE A 48 12.24 -6.17 12.85
C ILE A 48 13.22 -5.08 13.29
N LYS A 49 13.36 -4.00 12.51
CA LYS A 49 14.05 -2.81 12.96
C LYS A 49 13.33 -2.23 14.17
N THR A 50 14.07 -1.71 15.15
CA THR A 50 13.43 -0.94 16.23
C THR A 50 12.92 0.38 15.64
N PRO A 51 11.63 0.72 15.79
CA PRO A 51 11.12 1.99 15.32
C PRO A 51 11.84 3.18 15.95
N VAL A 52 11.94 4.26 15.20
CA VAL A 52 12.59 5.51 15.62
C VAL A 52 11.57 6.64 15.56
N GLU A 53 11.49 7.42 16.63
CA GLU A 53 10.69 8.63 16.72
C GLU A 53 11.59 9.80 17.12
N ASN A 54 11.55 10.89 16.36
CA ASN A 54 12.42 12.09 16.58
C ASN A 54 13.92 11.77 16.68
N GLY A 55 14.38 10.76 15.90
CA GLY A 55 15.79 10.35 15.88
C GLY A 55 16.21 9.41 17.02
N LEU A 56 15.31 9.06 17.93
CA LEU A 56 15.56 8.16 19.05
C LEU A 56 14.75 6.86 18.88
N SER A 57 15.37 5.75 19.26
CA SER A 57 14.64 4.47 19.33
C SER A 57 13.53 4.54 20.37
N ILE A 58 12.36 4.03 20.02
CA ILE A 58 11.24 3.97 20.96
C ILE A 58 11.59 3.18 22.22
N GLN A 59 10.95 3.54 23.33
CA GLN A 59 11.05 2.76 24.55
C GLN A 59 10.07 1.58 24.47
N ILE A 60 10.59 0.39 24.57
CA ILE A 60 9.84 -0.85 24.58
C ILE A 60 10.52 -1.84 25.55
N GLN A 61 9.73 -2.69 26.19
CA GLN A 61 10.20 -3.63 27.20
C GLN A 61 10.17 -5.08 26.70
N LEU A 62 11.02 -5.92 27.30
CA LEU A 62 10.97 -7.37 27.07
C LEU A 62 9.63 -7.93 27.57
N GLY A 63 9.06 -8.84 26.81
CA GLY A 63 7.74 -9.42 27.09
C GLY A 63 6.56 -8.58 26.66
N GLU A 64 6.76 -7.33 26.27
CA GLU A 64 5.69 -6.45 25.82
C GLU A 64 5.02 -6.99 24.55
N GLN A 65 3.69 -6.94 24.54
CA GLN A 65 2.90 -7.39 23.39
C GLN A 65 2.80 -6.28 22.36
N VAL A 66 3.08 -6.63 21.12
CA VAL A 66 2.96 -5.75 19.96
C VAL A 66 2.06 -6.37 18.89
N THR A 67 1.39 -5.54 18.15
CA THR A 67 0.58 -5.94 17.00
C THR A 67 1.22 -5.42 15.74
N LEU A 68 1.59 -6.31 14.82
CA LEU A 68 2.10 -5.97 13.50
C LEU A 68 0.96 -5.99 12.49
N ARG A 69 0.84 -4.94 11.68
CA ARG A 69 -0.07 -4.90 10.53
C ARG A 69 0.73 -4.86 9.25
N ILE A 70 0.38 -5.74 8.33
CA ILE A 70 1.08 -5.97 7.06
C ILE A 70 0.06 -5.92 5.95
N LEU A 71 0.29 -5.06 4.97
CA LEU A 71 -0.48 -5.08 3.73
C LEU A 71 0.22 -6.04 2.75
N SER A 72 -0.44 -7.12 2.38
CA SER A 72 0.01 -8.06 1.37
C SER A 72 -1.10 -8.29 0.34
N GLY A 73 -0.85 -7.87 -0.88
CA GLY A 73 -1.86 -7.91 -1.93
C GLY A 73 -3.06 -7.01 -1.62
N VAL A 74 -4.22 -7.62 -1.45
CA VAL A 74 -5.49 -6.95 -1.12
C VAL A 74 -5.83 -7.04 0.37
N ASP A 75 -5.10 -7.87 1.12
CA ASP A 75 -5.37 -8.19 2.52
C ASP A 75 -4.46 -7.43 3.48
N VAL A 76 -5.01 -7.08 4.62
CA VAL A 76 -4.24 -6.64 5.79
C VAL A 76 -4.19 -7.76 6.79
N PHE A 77 -3.00 -8.26 7.03
CA PHE A 77 -2.73 -9.23 8.07
C PHE A 77 -2.37 -8.51 9.37
N THR A 78 -2.93 -9.00 10.46
CA THR A 78 -2.65 -8.53 11.81
C THR A 78 -2.05 -9.68 12.59
N LEU A 79 -0.81 -9.48 13.08
CA LEU A 79 -0.03 -10.47 13.82
C LEU A 79 0.14 -10.01 15.27
N THR A 80 -0.15 -10.85 16.23
CA THR A 80 0.13 -10.59 17.64
C THR A 80 1.41 -11.29 18.05
N CYS A 81 2.40 -10.52 18.52
CA CYS A 81 3.73 -10.99 18.91
C CYS A 81 4.15 -10.41 20.26
N ASN A 82 5.15 -11.03 20.93
CA ASN A 82 5.77 -10.49 22.13
C ASN A 82 7.25 -10.17 21.88
N VAL A 83 7.75 -9.09 22.46
CA VAL A 83 9.16 -8.70 22.37
C VAL A 83 10.00 -9.71 23.15
N LYS A 84 10.94 -10.38 22.47
CA LYS A 84 11.83 -11.38 23.06
C LYS A 84 13.19 -10.82 23.43
N THR A 85 13.77 -10.03 22.54
CA THR A 85 15.12 -9.45 22.73
C THR A 85 15.22 -8.14 22.00
N ILE A 86 15.95 -7.18 22.55
CA ILE A 86 16.17 -5.86 21.97
C ILE A 86 17.68 -5.64 21.83
N PHE A 87 18.13 -5.37 20.62
CA PHE A 87 19.52 -5.05 20.30
C PHE A 87 19.64 -3.56 20.02
N ARG A 88 20.64 -2.91 20.63
CA ARG A 88 20.86 -1.46 20.54
C ARG A 88 22.16 -1.08 19.87
N ALA A 89 23.08 -2.02 19.69
CA ALA A 89 24.37 -1.79 19.05
C ALA A 89 24.80 -3.06 18.28
N PRO A 90 25.44 -2.94 17.11
CA PRO A 90 25.69 -1.70 16.37
C PRO A 90 24.45 -1.16 15.65
N HIS A 91 23.41 -1.97 15.51
CA HIS A 91 22.15 -1.62 14.85
C HIS A 91 20.97 -1.85 15.78
N HIS A 92 19.95 -1.02 15.66
CA HIS A 92 18.75 -1.11 16.48
C HIS A 92 17.74 -2.06 15.82
N TYR A 93 17.56 -3.24 16.40
CA TYR A 93 16.56 -4.23 15.98
C TYR A 93 16.05 -5.03 17.17
N MET A 94 14.93 -5.72 16.98
CA MET A 94 14.35 -6.55 18.02
C MET A 94 13.88 -7.88 17.47
N HIS A 95 13.96 -8.91 18.30
CA HIS A 95 13.33 -10.20 18.05
C HIS A 95 11.95 -10.21 18.69
N LEU A 96 10.98 -10.63 17.92
CA LEU A 96 9.62 -10.87 18.37
C LEU A 96 9.37 -12.38 18.39
N SER A 97 8.47 -12.83 19.26
CA SER A 97 7.97 -14.20 19.17
C SER A 97 7.35 -14.45 17.80
N PHE A 98 7.30 -15.70 17.37
CA PHE A 98 6.42 -16.05 16.27
C PHE A 98 4.96 -15.68 16.64
N PRO A 99 4.14 -15.22 15.69
CA PRO A 99 2.79 -14.77 16.01
C PRO A 99 1.93 -15.88 16.59
N THR A 100 1.24 -15.56 17.67
CA THR A 100 0.31 -16.47 18.35
C THR A 100 -1.10 -16.38 17.78
N ASP A 101 -1.42 -15.28 17.12
CA ASP A 101 -2.70 -15.02 16.48
C ASP A 101 -2.47 -14.28 15.15
N ILE A 102 -3.11 -14.76 14.10
CA ILE A 102 -3.04 -14.20 12.75
C ILE A 102 -4.46 -13.94 12.27
N LYS A 103 -4.78 -12.67 12.01
CA LYS A 103 -6.07 -12.26 11.44
C LYS A 103 -5.83 -11.61 10.09
N SER A 104 -6.74 -11.81 9.15
CA SER A 104 -6.74 -11.06 7.90
C SER A 104 -8.07 -10.36 7.68
N VAL A 105 -7.99 -9.22 7.02
CA VAL A 105 -9.16 -8.49 6.55
C VAL A 105 -8.85 -8.03 5.12
N THR A 106 -9.69 -8.42 4.18
CA THR A 106 -9.61 -7.93 2.81
C THR A 106 -10.06 -6.48 2.77
N LEU A 107 -9.11 -5.58 2.57
CA LEU A 107 -9.41 -4.13 2.52
C LEU A 107 -9.67 -3.61 1.11
N ARG A 108 -9.24 -4.33 0.08
CA ARG A 108 -9.27 -3.85 -1.30
C ARG A 108 -9.87 -4.89 -2.22
N GLY A 109 -10.69 -4.44 -3.16
CA GLY A 109 -11.23 -5.32 -4.21
C GLY A 109 -10.20 -5.73 -5.27
N ALA A 110 -9.04 -5.05 -5.34
CA ALA A 110 -7.99 -5.34 -6.33
C ALA A 110 -6.60 -4.94 -5.84
N ILE A 111 -5.59 -5.67 -6.32
CA ILE A 111 -4.18 -5.35 -6.13
C ILE A 111 -3.87 -4.04 -6.85
N ARG A 112 -3.02 -3.21 -6.24
CA ARG A 112 -2.59 -1.91 -6.79
C ARG A 112 -1.08 -1.86 -6.96
N ALA A 113 -0.65 -1.14 -7.99
CA ALA A 113 0.76 -0.85 -8.22
C ALA A 113 0.99 0.65 -8.37
N LYS A 114 2.15 1.11 -7.88
CA LYS A 114 2.59 2.48 -8.13
C LYS A 114 3.06 2.61 -9.57
N VAL A 115 2.58 3.63 -10.23
CA VAL A 115 2.92 3.97 -11.62
C VAL A 115 3.17 5.48 -11.74
N ASN A 116 3.58 5.91 -12.91
CA ASN A 116 3.70 7.32 -13.26
C ASN A 116 3.24 7.49 -14.71
N LEU A 117 1.92 7.46 -14.94
CA LEU A 117 1.34 7.51 -16.28
C LEU A 117 0.63 8.85 -16.48
N PRO A 118 0.97 9.61 -17.53
CA PRO A 118 0.19 10.77 -17.91
C PRO A 118 -1.25 10.38 -18.22
N VAL A 119 -2.22 11.21 -17.82
CA VAL A 119 -3.63 10.98 -18.06
C VAL A 119 -4.28 12.23 -18.63
N GLN A 120 -5.10 12.03 -19.64
CA GLN A 120 -6.04 13.02 -20.15
C GLN A 120 -7.34 12.92 -19.37
N ILE A 121 -7.96 14.04 -19.09
CA ILE A 121 -9.21 14.11 -18.34
C ILE A 121 -10.17 15.01 -19.08
N ASN A 122 -11.36 14.52 -19.40
CA ASN A 122 -12.39 15.22 -20.16
C ASN A 122 -11.85 15.87 -21.48
N GLY A 123 -10.94 15.15 -22.16
CA GLY A 123 -10.31 15.61 -23.41
C GLY A 123 -9.15 16.61 -23.23
N ILE A 124 -8.83 17.02 -22.00
CA ILE A 124 -7.69 17.91 -21.72
C ILE A 124 -6.42 17.09 -21.64
N ALA A 125 -5.48 17.32 -22.54
CA ALA A 125 -4.21 16.62 -22.57
C ALA A 125 -3.36 16.93 -21.31
N GLN A 126 -2.72 15.88 -20.76
CA GLN A 126 -1.83 15.97 -19.60
C GLN A 126 -2.46 16.65 -18.36
N ALA A 127 -3.77 16.47 -18.18
CA ALA A 127 -4.50 17.06 -17.06
C ALA A 127 -4.09 16.49 -15.68
N GLY A 128 -3.35 15.36 -15.65
CA GLY A 128 -2.87 14.76 -14.41
C GLY A 128 -1.91 13.60 -14.65
N VAL A 129 -1.58 12.91 -13.53
CA VAL A 129 -0.73 11.74 -13.51
C VAL A 129 -1.39 10.65 -12.67
N ILE A 130 -1.51 9.44 -13.22
CA ILE A 130 -1.89 8.26 -12.46
C ILE A 130 -0.67 7.84 -11.64
N ALA A 131 -0.80 7.92 -10.32
CA ALA A 131 0.26 7.56 -9.36
C ALA A 131 0.13 6.14 -8.80
N ASP A 132 -1.10 5.58 -8.84
CA ASP A 132 -1.44 4.25 -8.34
C ASP A 132 -2.58 3.71 -9.19
N ILE A 133 -2.49 2.44 -9.59
CA ILE A 133 -3.49 1.83 -10.48
C ILE A 133 -3.79 0.39 -10.07
N SER A 134 -5.03 -0.02 -10.30
CA SER A 134 -5.52 -1.39 -10.19
C SER A 134 -6.46 -1.70 -11.37
N VAL A 135 -6.98 -2.91 -11.43
CA VAL A 135 -8.00 -3.27 -12.43
C VAL A 135 -9.35 -2.60 -12.20
N THR A 136 -9.60 -2.04 -11.01
CA THR A 136 -10.89 -1.42 -10.65
C THR A 136 -10.84 0.08 -10.52
N GLY A 137 -9.65 0.71 -10.53
CA GLY A 137 -9.54 2.15 -10.33
C GLY A 137 -8.11 2.64 -10.20
N ALA A 138 -7.96 3.93 -10.01
CA ALA A 138 -6.67 4.60 -9.93
C ALA A 138 -6.65 5.73 -8.90
N ALA A 139 -5.44 6.16 -8.53
CA ALA A 139 -5.20 7.43 -7.86
C ALA A 139 -4.59 8.41 -8.86
N ILE A 140 -5.28 9.51 -9.14
CA ILE A 140 -4.86 10.53 -10.09
C ILE A 140 -4.43 11.79 -9.33
N ILE A 141 -3.24 12.28 -9.62
CA ILE A 141 -2.70 13.52 -9.06
C ILE A 141 -2.88 14.63 -10.09
N THR A 142 -3.47 15.75 -9.68
CA THR A 142 -3.75 16.94 -10.51
C THR A 142 -3.35 18.22 -9.79
N ASP A 143 -3.25 19.30 -10.53
CA ASP A 143 -2.96 20.64 -9.99
C ASP A 143 -4.22 21.39 -9.51
N SER A 144 -5.42 20.87 -9.84
CA SER A 144 -6.72 21.38 -9.37
C SER A 144 -7.66 20.22 -9.07
N ALA A 145 -8.72 20.47 -8.31
CA ALA A 145 -9.77 19.47 -8.11
C ALA A 145 -10.46 19.15 -9.44
N LEU A 146 -10.69 17.83 -9.69
CA LEU A 146 -11.31 17.34 -10.94
C LEU A 146 -12.83 17.54 -10.95
N GLY A 147 -13.44 17.69 -9.80
CA GLY A 147 -14.87 17.77 -9.60
C GLY A 147 -15.24 17.44 -8.15
N GLU A 148 -16.48 17.09 -7.91
CA GLU A 148 -17.00 16.73 -6.59
C GLU A 148 -16.98 15.21 -6.34
N LEU A 149 -17.21 14.81 -5.10
CA LEU A 149 -17.31 13.41 -4.74
C LEU A 149 -18.53 12.77 -5.42
N ASN A 150 -18.34 11.59 -6.02
CA ASN A 150 -19.30 10.84 -6.83
C ASN A 150 -19.62 11.45 -8.22
N GLU A 151 -18.95 12.49 -8.60
CA GLU A 151 -19.03 13.01 -9.98
C GLU A 151 -18.30 12.07 -10.94
N GLU A 152 -18.75 12.06 -12.20
CA GLU A 152 -18.15 11.26 -13.26
C GLU A 152 -17.21 12.11 -14.11
N ALA A 153 -16.14 11.48 -14.58
CA ALA A 153 -15.21 12.06 -15.52
C ALA A 153 -14.80 11.03 -16.57
N LEU A 154 -14.39 11.49 -17.75
CA LEU A 154 -13.76 10.65 -18.77
C LEU A 154 -12.25 10.72 -18.62
N ILE A 155 -11.58 9.59 -18.61
CA ILE A 155 -10.12 9.53 -18.60
C ILE A 155 -9.60 8.70 -19.77
N SER A 156 -8.43 9.10 -20.25
CA SER A 156 -7.72 8.42 -21.31
C SER A 156 -6.23 8.38 -20.99
N PHE A 157 -5.59 7.23 -21.12
CA PHE A 157 -4.17 7.06 -20.85
C PHE A 157 -3.55 5.88 -21.61
N ASP A 158 -2.23 6.00 -21.85
CA ASP A 158 -1.42 5.00 -22.52
C ASP A 158 -0.42 4.38 -21.57
N PHE A 159 -0.11 3.09 -21.78
CA PHE A 159 0.98 2.42 -21.08
C PHE A 159 1.66 1.35 -21.95
N PRO A 160 2.97 1.13 -21.77
CA PRO A 160 3.72 0.15 -22.56
C PRO A 160 3.38 -1.28 -22.16
N ILE A 161 3.21 -2.14 -23.18
CA ILE A 161 3.07 -3.59 -23.00
C ILE A 161 4.46 -4.22 -23.21
N LYS A 162 4.98 -4.87 -22.18
CA LYS A 162 6.26 -5.60 -22.29
C LYS A 162 6.04 -7.09 -22.63
N PRO A 163 6.99 -7.74 -23.31
CA PRO A 163 8.27 -7.22 -23.84
C PRO A 163 8.14 -6.56 -25.22
N THR A 164 6.93 -6.41 -25.72
CA THR A 164 6.68 -5.76 -27.02
C THR A 164 6.80 -4.24 -26.84
N ASN A 165 7.33 -3.54 -27.84
CA ASN A 165 7.34 -2.07 -27.82
C ASN A 165 5.97 -1.45 -28.19
N GLN A 166 4.88 -2.19 -27.98
CA GLN A 166 3.52 -1.72 -28.24
C GLN A 166 2.99 -0.96 -27.02
N SER A 167 2.07 -0.07 -27.26
CA SER A 167 1.35 0.67 -26.21
C SER A 167 -0.11 0.22 -26.18
N ALA A 168 -0.64 0.01 -24.99
CA ALA A 168 -2.07 -0.13 -24.77
C ALA A 168 -2.67 1.24 -24.52
N HIS A 169 -3.86 1.46 -25.03
CA HIS A 169 -4.65 2.66 -24.83
C HIS A 169 -5.93 2.30 -24.09
N ILE A 170 -6.27 3.09 -23.06
CA ILE A 170 -7.52 2.93 -22.31
C ILE A 170 -8.27 4.24 -22.27
N ASP A 171 -9.51 4.19 -22.73
CA ASP A 171 -10.54 5.19 -22.51
C ASP A 171 -11.62 4.60 -21.61
N THR A 172 -11.97 5.31 -20.55
CA THR A 172 -13.04 4.86 -19.64
C THR A 172 -13.65 6.02 -18.88
N SER A 173 -14.93 5.92 -18.55
CA SER A 173 -15.53 6.76 -17.54
C SER A 173 -15.16 6.29 -16.14
N VAL A 174 -15.07 7.24 -15.23
CA VAL A 174 -14.70 7.00 -13.83
C VAL A 174 -15.62 7.77 -12.91
N THR A 175 -15.84 7.22 -11.71
CA THR A 175 -16.50 7.94 -10.61
C THR A 175 -15.45 8.38 -9.59
N ILE A 176 -15.46 9.64 -9.18
CA ILE A 176 -14.58 10.19 -8.13
C ILE A 176 -15.05 9.66 -6.76
N ARG A 177 -14.19 8.89 -6.08
CA ARG A 177 -14.49 8.24 -4.79
C ARG A 177 -13.80 8.91 -3.59
N SER A 178 -12.74 9.64 -3.83
CA SER A 178 -12.06 10.41 -2.79
C SER A 178 -11.31 11.59 -3.39
N ILE A 179 -11.23 12.67 -2.63
CA ILE A 179 -10.46 13.88 -2.98
C ILE A 179 -9.63 14.23 -1.75
N GLN A 180 -8.33 14.35 -1.92
CA GLN A 180 -7.41 14.69 -0.86
C GLN A 180 -6.42 15.75 -1.35
N GLN A 181 -6.33 16.87 -0.67
CA GLN A 181 -5.27 17.84 -0.90
C GLN A 181 -3.94 17.30 -0.35
N LEU A 182 -2.93 17.25 -1.21
CA LEU A 182 -1.61 16.78 -0.82
C LEU A 182 -0.82 17.90 -0.14
N PRO A 183 -0.05 17.58 0.91
CA PRO A 183 0.81 18.57 1.56
C PRO A 183 1.88 19.06 0.58
N SER A 184 2.01 20.38 0.44
CA SER A 184 3.08 20.98 -0.36
C SER A 184 4.41 20.86 0.37
N LYS A 185 5.45 20.38 -0.34
CA LYS A 185 6.82 20.33 0.19
C LYS A 185 7.55 21.67 0.12
N LYS A 186 7.02 22.64 -0.63
CA LYS A 186 7.59 23.98 -0.81
C LYS A 186 6.55 25.02 -0.39
N LYS A 187 7.01 26.09 0.28
CA LYS A 187 6.16 27.13 0.87
C LYS A 187 5.31 27.88 -0.18
N ASP A 188 5.79 27.95 -1.44
CA ASP A 188 5.16 28.71 -2.54
C ASP A 188 4.64 27.80 -3.69
N ALA A 189 4.58 26.47 -3.49
CA ALA A 189 4.03 25.59 -4.51
C ALA A 189 2.50 25.52 -4.41
N LEU A 190 1.84 25.56 -5.57
CA LEU A 190 0.41 25.33 -5.66
C LEU A 190 0.03 23.97 -5.06
N PRO A 191 -1.10 23.88 -4.38
CA PRO A 191 -1.57 22.62 -3.83
C PRO A 191 -1.83 21.62 -4.95
N LYS A 192 -1.46 20.37 -4.73
CA LYS A 192 -1.85 19.25 -5.60
C LYS A 192 -2.98 18.45 -4.94
N PHE A 193 -3.78 17.82 -5.77
CA PHE A 193 -4.90 17.02 -5.33
C PHE A 193 -4.69 15.57 -5.76
N SER A 194 -5.03 14.64 -4.89
CA SER A 194 -5.10 13.21 -5.19
C SER A 194 -6.56 12.79 -5.23
N HIS A 195 -6.97 12.22 -6.34
CA HIS A 195 -8.32 11.72 -6.57
C HIS A 195 -8.29 10.21 -6.66
N GLY A 196 -8.99 9.53 -5.74
CA GLY A 196 -9.27 8.11 -5.91
C GLY A 196 -10.47 7.94 -6.83
N VAL A 197 -10.28 7.27 -7.96
CA VAL A 197 -11.33 7.05 -8.96
C VAL A 197 -11.62 5.56 -9.12
N LEU A 198 -12.89 5.25 -9.34
CA LEU A 198 -13.39 3.92 -9.69
C LEU A 198 -13.62 3.87 -11.20
N PHE A 199 -13.04 2.92 -11.90
CA PHE A 199 -13.32 2.67 -13.31
C PHE A 199 -14.73 2.11 -13.48
N HIS A 200 -15.43 2.58 -14.50
CA HIS A 200 -16.62 1.91 -14.98
C HIS A 200 -16.23 0.65 -15.78
N GLU A 201 -17.20 -0.01 -16.40
CA GLU A 201 -16.98 -1.30 -17.06
C GLU A 201 -15.85 -1.23 -18.11
N LEU A 202 -14.74 -1.86 -17.76
CA LEU A 202 -13.65 -2.11 -18.70
C LEU A 202 -13.92 -3.44 -19.43
N GLY A 203 -13.76 -3.44 -20.74
CA GLY A 203 -13.77 -4.67 -21.51
C GLY A 203 -12.70 -5.66 -21.03
N LEU A 204 -12.95 -6.97 -21.18
CA LEU A 204 -12.06 -8.01 -20.66
C LEU A 204 -10.60 -7.84 -21.10
N THR A 205 -10.36 -7.42 -22.35
CA THR A 205 -9.01 -7.17 -22.88
C THR A 205 -8.29 -6.09 -22.06
N ASN A 206 -8.96 -4.97 -21.77
CA ASN A 206 -8.40 -3.88 -20.97
C ASN A 206 -8.13 -4.31 -19.52
N GLN A 207 -9.02 -5.13 -18.93
CA GLN A 207 -8.80 -5.70 -17.60
C GLN A 207 -7.54 -6.57 -17.56
N VAL A 208 -7.33 -7.45 -18.54
CA VAL A 208 -6.13 -8.31 -18.64
C VAL A 208 -4.88 -7.47 -18.84
N MET A 209 -4.92 -6.45 -19.70
CA MET A 209 -3.78 -5.55 -19.91
C MET A 209 -3.41 -4.77 -18.65
N LEU A 210 -4.40 -4.25 -17.92
CA LEU A 210 -4.17 -3.57 -16.63
C LEU A 210 -3.62 -4.52 -15.57
N LEU A 211 -4.12 -5.75 -15.51
CA LEU A 211 -3.62 -6.74 -14.58
C LEU A 211 -2.14 -7.04 -14.84
N ASN A 212 -1.75 -7.18 -16.10
CA ASN A 212 -0.34 -7.36 -16.49
C ASN A 212 0.51 -6.16 -16.07
N LEU A 213 0.06 -4.92 -16.36
CA LEU A 213 0.74 -3.70 -15.92
C LEU A 213 0.96 -3.67 -14.40
N VAL A 214 -0.07 -4.03 -13.62
CA VAL A 214 0.00 -4.07 -12.16
C VAL A 214 1.08 -5.04 -11.69
N TYR A 215 1.08 -6.29 -12.19
CA TYR A 215 2.08 -7.29 -11.80
C TYR A 215 3.50 -6.91 -12.23
N GLU A 216 3.70 -6.39 -13.43
CA GLU A 216 5.01 -5.92 -13.88
C GLU A 216 5.53 -4.75 -13.04
N SER A 217 4.64 -3.82 -12.67
CA SER A 217 5.02 -2.67 -11.87
C SER A 217 5.38 -3.04 -10.42
N MET A 218 4.76 -4.09 -9.88
CA MET A 218 5.12 -4.63 -8.57
C MET A 218 6.51 -5.29 -8.58
N ASN A 219 6.84 -6.04 -9.64
CA ASN A 219 8.12 -6.74 -9.76
C ASN A 219 9.32 -5.82 -9.99
N ARG A 220 9.13 -4.54 -10.33
CA ARG A 220 10.20 -3.54 -10.47
C ARG A 220 10.65 -2.91 -9.14
N LEU A 221 9.95 -3.19 -8.06
CA LEU A 221 10.24 -2.65 -6.72
C LEU A 221 11.11 -3.60 -5.88
N ILE A 222 11.55 -4.71 -6.46
CA ILE A 222 12.52 -5.68 -5.94
C ILE A 222 13.88 -5.50 -6.72
#